data_6f09a77374b4a8559686caad9c429926
#
_entry.id   6f09a77374b4a8559686caad9c429926
#
_cell.length_a   1.000
_cell.length_b   1.000
_cell.length_c   1.000
_cell.angle_alpha   90.00
_cell.angle_beta   90.00
_cell.angle_gamma   90.00
#
_symmetry.space_group_name_H-M   'P 1'
#
loop_
_entity.id
_entity.type
_entity.pdbx_description
1 polymer ?
#
loop_
_entity_poly.entity_id
_entity_poly.type
_entity_poly.pdbx_seq_one_letter_code
_entity_poly.pdbx_strand_id
1 'polypeptide(L)'
;MKRLFIFIISILLMLPIFAAKKEKVQQVDSLGRKIKTGWNFGALPSVGFDADLGFQGGALANVYYYGDGSQYPEYIHSIYAEAAYTTKNYGIFRVNFDSKGLIPKHRLTIDATYQPDAMCDFYGFNGYQSIYNQSLHKWNKNPDKMDVAAYQSRAFYKYKRDLFRFAADIEGTIWKDIKWNAGLGVLGYMIDECNIDMLNGKNKYEIDPETGQPTNPKAMNPAIEGLYEKYIKWGLIDQAEARGGWHPYLRAGLTYDSRNMRTCPTKGIYADAFFTYTAAFNAAYGQQAAAGYNHLQFNFNFRHYVSLYQDRVIFAYRLGVQNNIAGKSPFYMNSYLNTIFIQRVMYEGLGGANSLRGIMRNRILANGFAYANIELRTKVAKFDIGSQHFYIGLAPFFDLGVITQPYELDEATIKDKHTEDLNNNPKYTLPLDKYFVLDENGNIDQSEVYMPHMAAGLGLKIAMNENFVFSVDWAMALDKRDNAKWANFYIKMGYLF
;
A
#
# COMPACT_ATOMS: atom_id res chain seq x y z
N MET A 1 -10.31 -6.98 21.65
CA MET A 1 -9.11 -6.70 20.84
C MET A 1 -8.50 -5.32 21.08
N LYS A 2 -9.24 -4.19 20.99
CA LYS A 2 -8.69 -2.85 21.33
C LYS A 2 -7.97 -2.82 22.69
N ARG A 3 -8.49 -3.48 23.73
CA ARG A 3 -7.87 -3.55 25.07
C ARG A 3 -6.58 -4.38 25.13
N LEU A 4 -6.46 -5.42 24.30
CA LEU A 4 -5.24 -6.25 24.22
C LEU A 4 -4.11 -5.51 23.51
N PHE A 5 -4.43 -4.76 22.46
CA PHE A 5 -3.46 -3.93 21.73
C PHE A 5 -2.92 -2.79 22.59
N ILE A 6 -3.80 -2.12 23.36
CA ILE A 6 -3.41 -1.09 24.34
C ILE A 6 -2.52 -1.70 25.44
N PHE A 7 -2.80 -2.93 25.88
CA PHE A 7 -2.02 -3.61 26.90
C PHE A 7 -0.60 -3.98 26.41
N ILE A 8 -0.46 -4.43 25.16
CA ILE A 8 0.85 -4.72 24.53
C ILE A 8 1.68 -3.43 24.37
N ILE A 9 1.06 -2.34 23.93
CA ILE A 9 1.71 -1.02 23.85
C ILE A 9 2.13 -0.54 25.23
N SER A 10 1.30 -0.73 26.27
CA SER A 10 1.62 -0.33 27.65
C SER A 10 2.79 -1.10 28.24
N ILE A 11 2.96 -2.38 27.92
CA ILE A 11 4.10 -3.19 28.36
C ILE A 11 5.40 -2.75 27.67
N LEU A 12 5.34 -2.39 26.37
CA LEU A 12 6.50 -1.88 25.63
C LEU A 12 6.95 -0.48 26.08
N LEU A 13 6.02 0.33 26.60
CA LEU A 13 6.31 1.67 27.15
C LEU A 13 6.87 1.65 28.58
N MET A 14 6.82 0.52 29.27
CA MET A 14 7.33 0.37 30.64
C MET A 14 8.79 -0.08 30.75
N LEU A 15 9.56 -0.11 29.65
CA LEU A 15 11.00 -0.31 29.72
C LEU A 15 11.65 0.92 30.38
N PRO A 16 12.32 0.79 31.52
CA PRO A 16 12.88 1.93 32.24
C PRO A 16 14.00 2.56 31.41
N ILE A 17 13.84 3.84 31.09
CA ILE A 17 14.89 4.67 30.47
C ILE A 17 15.88 5.01 31.59
N PHE A 18 16.82 4.17 31.91
CA PHE A 18 17.96 4.51 32.76
C PHE A 18 19.02 5.23 31.93
N ALA A 19 18.93 6.54 31.85
CA ALA A 19 19.99 7.39 31.32
C ALA A 19 21.05 7.61 32.44
N ALA A 20 22.05 6.75 32.51
CA ALA A 20 23.26 7.01 33.25
C ALA A 20 24.11 8.07 32.51
N LYS A 21 24.14 9.28 33.01
CA LYS A 21 24.99 10.36 32.51
C LYS A 21 26.44 10.11 32.92
N LYS A 22 27.24 9.44 32.04
CA LYS A 22 28.69 9.47 32.11
C LYS A 22 29.21 10.47 31.08
N GLU A 23 30.03 11.43 31.48
CA GLU A 23 30.79 12.25 30.55
C GLU A 23 31.66 11.35 29.69
N LYS A 24 31.33 11.26 28.40
CA LYS A 24 32.09 10.49 27.42
C LYS A 24 32.86 11.45 26.53
N VAL A 25 34.15 11.18 26.33
CA VAL A 25 34.96 11.77 25.25
C VAL A 25 34.17 11.62 23.96
N GLN A 26 33.82 12.73 23.34
CA GLN A 26 32.96 12.75 22.16
C GLN A 26 33.79 12.31 20.93
N GLN A 27 33.65 11.06 20.51
CA GLN A 27 34.28 10.55 19.31
C GLN A 27 33.56 11.09 18.07
N VAL A 28 34.32 11.42 17.04
CA VAL A 28 33.82 11.86 15.73
C VAL A 28 34.26 10.85 14.67
N ASP A 29 33.41 10.67 13.64
CA ASP A 29 33.75 9.85 12.49
C ASP A 29 34.70 10.59 11.52
N SER A 30 35.09 9.93 10.43
CA SER A 30 35.97 10.49 9.40
C SER A 30 35.41 11.75 8.68
N LEU A 31 34.13 12.06 8.87
CA LEU A 31 33.44 13.24 8.35
C LEU A 31 33.19 14.31 9.44
N GLY A 32 33.78 14.16 10.63
CA GLY A 32 33.60 15.10 11.76
C GLY A 32 32.24 15.00 12.44
N ARG A 33 31.41 14.01 12.17
CA ARG A 33 30.10 13.83 12.79
C ARG A 33 30.25 13.10 14.12
N LYS A 34 29.47 13.50 15.11
CA LYS A 34 29.46 12.87 16.45
C LYS A 34 28.99 11.42 16.35
N ILE A 35 29.83 10.50 16.79
CA ILE A 35 29.48 9.08 16.91
C ILE A 35 28.45 8.89 18.01
N LYS A 36 27.31 8.32 17.68
CA LYS A 36 26.27 7.99 18.66
C LYS A 36 26.59 6.66 19.34
N THR A 37 26.39 6.60 20.64
CA THR A 37 26.60 5.41 21.47
C THR A 37 25.38 5.17 22.35
N GLY A 38 25.18 3.94 22.82
CA GLY A 38 24.06 3.58 23.68
C GLY A 38 22.70 3.79 23.02
N TRP A 39 21.71 4.08 23.83
CA TRP A 39 20.33 4.33 23.36
C TRP A 39 20.15 5.77 22.90
N ASN A 40 19.55 5.93 21.73
CA ASN A 40 19.22 7.22 21.13
C ASN A 40 17.76 7.19 20.69
N PHE A 41 17.04 8.26 20.97
CA PHE A 41 15.63 8.44 20.68
C PHE A 41 15.41 9.59 19.69
N GLY A 42 14.46 9.41 18.77
CA GLY A 42 13.98 10.44 17.88
C GLY A 42 12.48 10.29 17.68
N ALA A 43 11.75 11.40 17.73
CA ALA A 43 10.33 11.44 17.40
C ALA A 43 10.08 12.56 16.39
N LEU A 44 9.17 12.30 15.47
CA LEU A 44 8.78 13.23 14.39
C LEU A 44 7.27 13.17 14.18
N PRO A 45 6.63 14.28 13.79
CA PRO A 45 5.28 14.21 13.27
C PRO A 45 5.25 13.38 11.97
N SER A 46 4.25 12.51 11.84
CA SER A 46 3.92 11.81 10.60
C SER A 46 2.89 12.64 9.85
N VAL A 47 3.36 13.43 8.88
CA VAL A 47 2.50 14.32 8.08
C VAL A 47 2.69 13.98 6.62
N GLY A 48 1.58 13.82 5.91
CA GLY A 48 1.59 13.49 4.50
C GLY A 48 0.30 13.88 3.80
N PHE A 49 0.33 13.80 2.49
CA PHE A 49 -0.85 13.92 1.66
C PHE A 49 -0.80 12.89 0.54
N ASP A 50 -1.91 12.21 0.37
CA ASP A 50 -2.11 11.23 -0.69
C ASP A 50 -3.39 11.59 -1.45
N ALA A 51 -3.34 11.58 -2.76
CA ALA A 51 -4.49 11.92 -3.60
C ALA A 51 -5.70 10.98 -3.35
N ASP A 52 -5.42 9.74 -2.97
CA ASP A 52 -6.44 8.72 -2.73
C ASP A 52 -6.88 8.67 -1.26
N LEU A 53 -5.96 8.86 -0.29
CA LEU A 53 -6.21 8.76 1.15
C LEU A 53 -6.45 10.11 1.84
N GLY A 54 -6.12 11.21 1.18
CA GLY A 54 -6.24 12.56 1.73
C GLY A 54 -5.05 12.97 2.59
N PHE A 55 -5.28 13.90 3.51
CA PHE A 55 -4.28 14.39 4.43
C PHE A 55 -4.06 13.40 5.58
N GLN A 56 -2.79 13.06 5.84
CA GLN A 56 -2.37 12.22 6.96
C GLN A 56 -1.79 13.06 8.08
N GLY A 57 -2.21 12.77 9.30
CA GLY A 57 -1.67 13.32 10.53
C GLY A 57 -1.37 12.24 11.55
N GLY A 58 -0.26 12.36 12.26
CA GLY A 58 0.15 11.39 13.26
C GLY A 58 1.52 11.67 13.86
N ALA A 59 2.10 10.65 14.46
CA ALA A 59 3.44 10.68 15.01
C ALA A 59 4.17 9.38 14.77
N LEU A 60 5.48 9.47 14.65
CA LEU A 60 6.38 8.32 14.61
C LEU A 60 7.54 8.53 15.59
N ALA A 61 8.05 7.44 16.13
CA ALA A 61 9.19 7.42 17.02
C ALA A 61 10.15 6.30 16.63
N ASN A 62 11.45 6.61 16.77
CA ASN A 62 12.52 5.63 16.61
C ASN A 62 13.40 5.63 17.85
N VAL A 63 13.70 4.43 18.34
CA VAL A 63 14.68 4.20 19.39
C VAL A 63 15.79 3.34 18.79
N TYR A 64 17.02 3.81 18.84
CA TYR A 64 18.18 3.12 18.30
C TYR A 64 19.16 2.78 19.42
N TYR A 65 19.75 1.60 19.35
CA TYR A 65 20.86 1.19 20.19
C TYR A 65 22.11 0.99 19.36
N TYR A 66 23.16 1.78 19.65
CA TYR A 66 24.43 1.79 18.92
C TYR A 66 25.57 1.08 19.67
N GLY A 67 25.29 0.50 20.86
CA GLY A 67 26.33 -0.11 21.67
C GLY A 67 27.42 0.89 22.08
N ASP A 68 28.66 0.52 21.83
CA ASP A 68 29.84 1.37 22.03
C ASP A 68 30.07 2.40 20.90
N GLY A 69 29.33 2.31 19.81
CA GLY A 69 29.45 3.19 18.64
C GLY A 69 30.42 2.70 17.57
N SER A 70 31.07 1.55 17.76
CA SER A 70 32.05 1.00 16.81
C SER A 70 31.49 0.73 15.42
N GLN A 71 30.17 0.49 15.33
CA GLN A 71 29.46 0.21 14.07
C GLN A 71 28.69 1.44 13.53
N TYR A 72 28.80 2.60 14.19
CA TYR A 72 28.11 3.80 13.71
C TYR A 72 28.50 4.17 12.28
N PRO A 73 27.57 4.52 11.39
CA PRO A 73 26.16 4.90 11.62
C PRO A 73 25.17 3.73 11.70
N GLU A 74 25.61 2.49 11.61
CA GLU A 74 24.74 1.32 11.73
C GLU A 74 24.34 1.11 13.20
N TYR A 75 23.05 0.79 13.43
CA TYR A 75 22.54 0.44 14.75
C TYR A 75 22.62 -1.08 14.99
N ILE A 76 22.70 -1.48 16.24
CA ILE A 76 22.59 -2.88 16.66
C ILE A 76 21.11 -3.28 16.79
N HIS A 77 20.31 -2.41 17.45
CA HIS A 77 18.87 -2.59 17.59
C HIS A 77 18.14 -1.31 17.21
N SER A 78 16.95 -1.47 16.62
CA SER A 78 16.03 -0.38 16.34
C SER A 78 14.62 -0.77 16.72
N ILE A 79 13.89 0.13 17.39
CA ILE A 79 12.46 0.02 17.62
C ILE A 79 11.80 1.23 16.95
N TYR A 80 10.90 0.95 16.02
CA TYR A 80 10.09 1.96 15.35
C TYR A 80 8.65 1.83 15.78
N ALA A 81 7.99 2.93 16.09
CA ALA A 81 6.56 2.99 16.35
C ALA A 81 5.93 4.12 15.52
N GLU A 82 4.76 3.88 14.96
CA GLU A 82 4.00 4.87 14.20
C GLU A 82 2.51 4.74 14.52
N ALA A 83 1.86 5.90 14.65
CA ALA A 83 0.41 6.02 14.73
C ALA A 83 -0.01 7.22 13.89
N ALA A 84 -0.75 6.97 12.80
CA ALA A 84 -1.24 8.01 11.92
C ALA A 84 -2.63 7.67 11.38
N TYR A 85 -3.38 8.71 11.02
CA TYR A 85 -4.72 8.59 10.46
C TYR A 85 -4.93 9.61 9.35
N THR A 86 -5.75 9.24 8.36
CA THR A 86 -6.02 10.10 7.21
C THR A 86 -7.44 10.64 7.21
N THR A 87 -7.66 11.73 6.46
CA THR A 87 -8.98 12.36 6.34
C THR A 87 -10.00 11.52 5.58
N LYS A 88 -9.57 10.44 4.94
CA LYS A 88 -10.47 9.48 4.26
C LYS A 88 -10.61 8.16 5.02
N ASN A 89 -10.43 8.20 6.35
CA ASN A 89 -10.67 7.08 7.26
C ASN A 89 -9.76 5.87 7.07
N TYR A 90 -8.52 6.10 6.66
CA TYR A 90 -7.45 5.10 6.68
C TYR A 90 -6.52 5.38 7.86
N GLY A 91 -6.14 4.34 8.58
CA GLY A 91 -5.22 4.43 9.71
C GLY A 91 -4.03 3.49 9.57
N ILE A 92 -2.92 3.85 10.23
CA ILE A 92 -1.77 2.98 10.39
C ILE A 92 -1.28 3.05 11.83
N PHE A 93 -1.18 1.89 12.47
CA PHE A 93 -0.63 1.69 13.80
C PHE A 93 0.39 0.57 13.70
N ARG A 94 1.67 0.89 13.93
CA ARG A 94 2.76 -0.03 13.67
C ARG A 94 3.80 0.00 14.77
N VAL A 95 4.34 -1.17 15.08
CA VAL A 95 5.57 -1.34 15.86
C VAL A 95 6.47 -2.29 15.08
N ASN A 96 7.72 -1.89 14.89
CA ASN A 96 8.74 -2.69 14.22
C ASN A 96 9.99 -2.76 15.09
N PHE A 97 10.49 -3.97 15.29
CA PHE A 97 11.77 -4.24 15.92
C PHE A 97 12.73 -4.80 14.87
N ASP A 98 13.90 -4.21 14.76
CA ASP A 98 14.96 -4.66 13.85
C ASP A 98 16.28 -4.80 14.61
N SER A 99 16.94 -5.92 14.48
CA SER A 99 18.14 -6.26 15.24
C SER A 99 19.15 -7.01 14.40
N LYS A 100 20.40 -6.55 14.45
CA LYS A 100 21.58 -7.23 13.90
C LYS A 100 22.43 -7.89 14.99
N GLY A 101 22.09 -7.68 16.25
CA GLY A 101 22.89 -8.14 17.40
C GLY A 101 22.21 -9.19 18.27
N LEU A 102 20.90 -9.45 18.09
CA LEU A 102 20.17 -10.41 18.91
C LEU A 102 20.59 -11.86 18.59
N ILE A 103 20.74 -12.18 17.32
CA ILE A 103 21.21 -13.45 16.82
C ILE A 103 22.53 -13.21 16.09
N PRO A 104 23.65 -13.80 16.54
CA PRO A 104 24.95 -13.58 15.90
C PRO A 104 24.94 -13.86 14.40
N LYS A 105 25.47 -12.94 13.59
CA LYS A 105 25.56 -12.99 12.12
C LYS A 105 24.22 -12.98 11.38
N HIS A 106 23.11 -12.79 12.10
CA HIS A 106 21.77 -12.72 11.49
C HIS A 106 21.11 -11.40 11.83
N ARG A 107 20.23 -10.97 10.93
CA ARG A 107 19.32 -9.86 11.18
C ARG A 107 17.92 -10.43 11.44
N LEU A 108 17.33 -10.04 12.54
CA LEU A 108 15.95 -10.38 12.91
C LEU A 108 15.09 -9.12 12.80
N THR A 109 13.95 -9.23 12.11
CA THR A 109 12.94 -8.16 12.05
C THR A 109 11.62 -8.72 12.52
N ILE A 110 10.98 -8.04 13.47
CA ILE A 110 9.62 -8.36 13.95
C ILE A 110 8.74 -7.14 13.71
N ASP A 111 7.58 -7.34 13.13
CA ASP A 111 6.66 -6.27 12.77
C ASP A 111 5.23 -6.61 13.17
N ALA A 112 4.59 -5.69 13.86
CA ALA A 112 3.16 -5.74 14.16
C ALA A 112 2.50 -4.48 13.61
N THR A 113 1.51 -4.65 12.75
CA THR A 113 0.82 -3.53 12.09
C THR A 113 -0.69 -3.76 12.13
N TYR A 114 -1.44 -2.69 12.41
CA TYR A 114 -2.88 -2.65 12.25
C TYR A 114 -3.24 -1.48 11.33
N GLN A 115 -3.99 -1.78 10.28
CA GLN A 115 -4.42 -0.82 9.24
C GLN A 115 -5.93 -0.87 9.08
N PRO A 116 -6.69 -0.07 9.85
CA PRO A 116 -8.12 0.12 9.59
C PRO A 116 -8.32 0.98 8.34
N ASP A 117 -9.21 0.56 7.46
CA ASP A 117 -9.61 1.28 6.26
C ASP A 117 -11.13 1.18 6.07
N ALA A 118 -11.85 2.21 6.49
CA ALA A 118 -13.30 2.23 6.41
C ALA A 118 -13.83 2.43 4.98
N MET A 119 -12.95 2.81 4.03
CA MET A 119 -13.30 3.09 2.63
C MET A 119 -12.18 2.64 1.69
N CYS A 120 -11.80 1.36 1.75
CA CYS A 120 -10.79 0.78 0.88
C CYS A 120 -11.29 0.76 -0.58
N ASP A 121 -10.40 1.12 -1.50
CA ASP A 121 -10.73 1.19 -2.92
C ASP A 121 -10.93 -0.18 -3.54
N PHE A 122 -11.99 -0.34 -4.34
CA PHE A 122 -12.32 -1.53 -5.12
C PHE A 122 -12.97 -1.14 -6.44
N TYR A 123 -12.28 -1.36 -7.55
CA TYR A 123 -12.72 -0.99 -8.89
C TYR A 123 -13.05 -2.20 -9.76
N GLY A 124 -13.22 -3.37 -9.14
CA GLY A 124 -13.41 -4.65 -9.82
C GLY A 124 -12.09 -5.35 -10.17
N PHE A 125 -12.20 -6.42 -10.90
CA PHE A 125 -11.08 -7.29 -11.26
C PHE A 125 -10.52 -6.97 -12.65
N ASN A 126 -9.29 -7.42 -12.88
CA ASN A 126 -8.62 -7.44 -14.19
C ASN A 126 -8.46 -6.07 -14.86
N GLY A 127 -8.22 -5.02 -14.06
CA GLY A 127 -7.83 -3.72 -14.62
C GLY A 127 -8.85 -3.16 -15.61
N TYR A 128 -8.48 -3.04 -16.89
CA TYR A 128 -9.34 -2.43 -17.92
C TYR A 128 -10.58 -3.26 -18.30
N GLN A 129 -10.67 -4.53 -17.91
CA GLN A 129 -11.88 -5.31 -18.08
C GLN A 129 -13.04 -4.78 -17.24
N SER A 130 -12.73 -4.18 -16.08
CA SER A 130 -13.69 -3.52 -15.19
C SER A 130 -13.74 -2.02 -15.46
N ILE A 131 -14.95 -1.49 -15.67
CA ILE A 131 -15.15 -0.08 -15.99
C ILE A 131 -15.10 0.79 -14.73
N TYR A 132 -14.24 1.80 -14.76
CA TYR A 132 -14.31 2.92 -13.83
C TYR A 132 -15.12 4.06 -14.43
N ASN A 133 -16.24 4.38 -13.81
CA ASN A 133 -17.07 5.52 -14.18
C ASN A 133 -17.17 6.51 -13.02
N GLN A 134 -16.57 7.68 -13.21
CA GLN A 134 -16.55 8.73 -12.20
C GLN A 134 -17.96 9.21 -11.80
N SER A 135 -18.93 9.18 -12.71
CA SER A 135 -20.31 9.61 -12.45
C SER A 135 -21.02 8.74 -11.40
N LEU A 136 -20.62 7.45 -11.27
CA LEU A 136 -21.21 6.55 -10.29
C LEU A 136 -20.95 6.95 -8.84
N HIS A 137 -19.84 7.65 -8.56
CA HIS A 137 -19.43 7.91 -7.17
C HIS A 137 -19.08 9.37 -6.86
N LYS A 138 -18.98 10.24 -7.86
CA LYS A 138 -18.70 11.67 -7.62
C LYS A 138 -19.91 12.51 -7.93
N TRP A 139 -20.42 13.16 -6.89
CA TRP A 139 -21.43 14.17 -7.06
C TRP A 139 -20.84 15.44 -7.66
N ASN A 140 -21.43 15.96 -8.74
CA ASN A 140 -21.10 17.25 -9.31
C ASN A 140 -22.29 18.21 -9.08
N LYS A 141 -22.02 19.40 -8.53
CA LYS A 141 -23.04 20.42 -8.31
C LYS A 141 -23.59 21.01 -9.61
N ASN A 142 -22.89 20.86 -10.73
CA ASN A 142 -23.36 21.29 -12.04
C ASN A 142 -24.08 20.10 -12.72
N PRO A 143 -25.42 20.16 -12.89
CA PRO A 143 -26.21 19.09 -13.52
C PRO A 143 -25.76 18.79 -14.96
N ASP A 144 -25.28 19.79 -15.70
CA ASP A 144 -24.81 19.62 -17.07
C ASP A 144 -23.52 18.78 -17.18
N LYS A 145 -22.84 18.58 -16.05
CA LYS A 145 -21.58 17.81 -15.94
C LYS A 145 -21.74 16.51 -15.15
N MET A 146 -22.97 16.14 -14.84
CA MET A 146 -23.28 14.98 -14.03
C MET A 146 -24.38 14.17 -14.67
N ASP A 147 -24.14 12.88 -14.87
CA ASP A 147 -25.20 11.92 -15.12
C ASP A 147 -25.86 11.56 -13.77
N VAL A 148 -26.91 12.31 -13.44
CA VAL A 148 -27.66 12.15 -12.19
C VAL A 148 -28.32 10.79 -12.14
N ALA A 149 -28.74 10.25 -13.29
CA ALA A 149 -29.39 8.95 -13.37
C ALA A 149 -28.41 7.80 -13.08
N ALA A 150 -27.13 7.99 -13.44
CA ALA A 150 -26.09 7.01 -13.19
C ALA A 150 -25.49 7.10 -11.77
N TYR A 151 -25.64 8.23 -11.06
CA TYR A 151 -25.03 8.39 -9.73
C TYR A 151 -25.57 7.38 -8.74
N GLN A 152 -24.68 6.65 -8.11
CA GLN A 152 -24.99 5.67 -7.09
C GLN A 152 -24.64 6.21 -5.69
N SER A 153 -23.35 6.18 -5.30
CA SER A 153 -22.90 6.60 -3.98
C SER A 153 -21.42 6.92 -3.97
N ARG A 154 -20.97 7.82 -3.11
CA ARG A 154 -19.52 8.05 -2.88
C ARG A 154 -18.80 6.78 -2.38
N ALA A 155 -19.52 5.83 -1.80
CA ALA A 155 -19.01 4.54 -1.36
C ALA A 155 -19.10 3.46 -2.44
N PHE A 156 -19.59 3.75 -3.66
CA PHE A 156 -19.84 2.76 -4.70
C PHE A 156 -18.60 1.90 -5.01
N TYR A 157 -17.42 2.50 -5.14
CA TYR A 157 -16.15 1.81 -5.37
C TYR A 157 -15.37 1.58 -4.07
N LYS A 158 -16.07 1.30 -2.96
CA LYS A 158 -15.46 1.16 -1.65
C LYS A 158 -16.00 -0.05 -0.91
N TYR A 159 -15.15 -0.62 -0.06
CA TYR A 159 -15.54 -1.59 0.97
C TYR A 159 -14.72 -1.32 2.23
N LYS A 160 -15.12 -1.86 3.35
CA LYS A 160 -14.35 -1.78 4.60
C LYS A 160 -13.30 -2.89 4.65
N ARG A 161 -12.06 -2.55 4.96
CA ARG A 161 -10.96 -3.50 5.13
C ARG A 161 -10.09 -3.13 6.32
N ASP A 162 -10.16 -3.88 7.38
CA ASP A 162 -9.20 -3.78 8.47
C ASP A 162 -8.16 -4.89 8.31
N LEU A 163 -6.87 -4.54 8.31
CA LEU A 163 -5.77 -5.49 8.21
C LEU A 163 -4.97 -5.49 9.50
N PHE A 164 -4.85 -6.65 10.12
CA PHE A 164 -3.85 -6.95 11.12
C PHE A 164 -2.72 -7.77 10.49
N ARG A 165 -1.48 -7.38 10.75
CA ARG A 165 -0.30 -8.09 10.28
C ARG A 165 0.66 -8.31 11.43
N PHE A 166 1.14 -9.55 11.57
CA PHE A 166 2.32 -9.87 12.35
C PHE A 166 3.31 -10.61 11.45
N ALA A 167 4.58 -10.25 11.52
CA ALA A 167 5.64 -10.87 10.75
C ALA A 167 6.91 -10.97 11.58
N ALA A 168 7.63 -12.09 11.45
CA ALA A 168 8.96 -12.29 11.99
C ALA A 168 9.84 -12.84 10.88
N ASP A 169 10.90 -12.13 10.53
CA ASP A 169 11.81 -12.44 9.44
C ASP A 169 13.25 -12.50 9.94
N ILE A 170 13.99 -13.47 9.45
CA ILE A 170 15.42 -13.63 9.70
C ILE A 170 16.19 -13.64 8.38
N GLU A 171 17.32 -12.95 8.36
CA GLU A 171 18.24 -12.86 7.23
C GLU A 171 19.64 -13.26 7.68
N GLY A 172 20.31 -14.08 6.87
CA GLY A 172 21.72 -14.47 7.08
C GLY A 172 22.54 -14.33 5.80
N THR A 173 23.81 -14.01 5.92
CA THR A 173 24.73 -13.89 4.78
C THR A 173 25.20 -15.26 4.33
N ILE A 174 25.06 -15.57 3.03
CA ILE A 174 25.65 -16.74 2.39
C ILE A 174 27.05 -16.41 1.91
N TRP A 175 27.18 -15.36 1.11
CA TRP A 175 28.44 -14.93 0.53
C TRP A 175 28.37 -13.48 0.09
N LYS A 176 29.30 -12.64 0.56
CA LYS A 176 29.35 -11.19 0.24
C LYS A 176 27.98 -10.51 0.35
N ASP A 177 27.41 -10.12 -0.78
CA ASP A 177 26.16 -9.39 -0.90
C ASP A 177 24.93 -10.32 -1.05
N ILE A 178 25.15 -11.65 -1.07
CA ILE A 178 24.11 -12.67 -1.20
C ILE A 178 23.70 -13.14 0.19
N LYS A 179 22.42 -13.11 0.45
CA LYS A 179 21.80 -13.48 1.72
C LYS A 179 20.64 -14.44 1.48
N TRP A 180 20.44 -15.37 2.40
CA TRP A 180 19.20 -16.09 2.53
C TRP A 180 18.27 -15.36 3.48
N ASN A 181 16.97 -15.53 3.30
CA ASN A 181 15.96 -15.01 4.19
C ASN A 181 14.86 -16.06 4.40
N ALA A 182 14.29 -16.05 5.58
CA ALA A 182 13.14 -16.86 5.94
C ALA A 182 12.25 -16.07 6.89
N GLY A 183 10.95 -16.30 6.85
CA GLY A 183 10.03 -15.60 7.70
C GLY A 183 8.72 -16.35 7.88
N LEU A 184 8.03 -15.97 8.92
CA LEU A 184 6.69 -16.45 9.24
C LEU A 184 5.84 -15.25 9.69
N GLY A 185 4.55 -15.40 9.57
CA GLY A 185 3.63 -14.38 10.06
C GLY A 185 2.19 -14.77 9.90
N VAL A 186 1.34 -13.83 10.24
CA VAL A 186 -0.11 -13.95 10.06
C VAL A 186 -0.69 -12.65 9.56
N LEU A 187 -1.58 -12.74 8.59
CA LEU A 187 -2.42 -11.65 8.10
C LEU A 187 -3.86 -11.92 8.52
N GLY A 188 -4.46 -10.99 9.24
CA GLY A 188 -5.87 -11.03 9.61
C GLY A 188 -6.62 -9.95 8.85
N TYR A 189 -7.50 -10.35 7.95
CA TYR A 189 -8.38 -9.44 7.22
C TYR A 189 -9.78 -9.49 7.80
N MET A 190 -10.33 -8.32 8.10
CA MET A 190 -11.71 -8.11 8.48
C MET A 190 -12.34 -7.26 7.41
N ILE A 191 -13.18 -7.88 6.59
CA ILE A 191 -13.79 -7.25 5.43
C ILE A 191 -15.29 -7.15 5.63
N ASP A 192 -15.85 -6.02 5.24
CA ASP A 192 -17.27 -5.74 5.36
C ASP A 192 -17.69 -4.67 4.35
N GLU A 193 -18.98 -4.47 4.22
CA GLU A 193 -19.57 -3.32 3.56
C GLU A 193 -19.15 -2.02 4.26
N CYS A 194 -19.14 -0.93 3.53
CA CYS A 194 -18.95 0.39 4.15
C CYS A 194 -20.10 0.68 5.11
N ASN A 195 -19.80 1.02 6.34
CA ASN A 195 -20.82 1.48 7.29
C ASN A 195 -21.28 2.90 6.91
N ILE A 196 -22.32 2.97 6.09
CA ILE A 196 -22.84 4.23 5.53
C ILE A 196 -23.34 5.18 6.63
N ASP A 197 -23.97 4.68 7.68
CA ASP A 197 -24.47 5.50 8.79
C ASP A 197 -23.30 6.15 9.54
N MET A 198 -22.26 5.39 9.82
CA MET A 198 -21.02 5.92 10.43
C MET A 198 -20.35 6.96 9.53
N LEU A 199 -20.27 6.70 8.23
CA LEU A 199 -19.61 7.59 7.26
C LEU A 199 -20.42 8.87 6.99
N ASN A 200 -21.73 8.80 7.06
CA ASN A 200 -22.62 9.95 6.98
C ASN A 200 -22.51 10.83 8.23
N GLY A 201 -22.29 10.24 9.39
CA GLY A 201 -22.19 10.95 10.66
C GLY A 201 -23.44 11.80 10.95
N LYS A 202 -23.30 13.13 10.96
CA LYS A 202 -24.40 14.06 11.16
C LYS A 202 -25.21 14.37 9.89
N ASN A 203 -24.74 13.94 8.71
CA ASN A 203 -25.45 14.17 7.46
C ASN A 203 -26.53 13.09 7.30
N LYS A 204 -27.79 13.49 7.27
CA LYS A 204 -28.89 12.57 6.99
C LYS A 204 -29.09 12.46 5.47
N TYR A 205 -29.33 11.26 5.00
CA TYR A 205 -29.80 11.03 3.65
C TYR A 205 -31.32 11.18 3.61
N GLU A 206 -31.77 12.20 2.91
CA GLU A 206 -33.19 12.49 2.71
C GLU A 206 -33.39 12.85 1.23
N ILE A 207 -34.49 12.40 0.67
CA ILE A 207 -34.88 12.76 -0.71
C ILE A 207 -35.90 13.87 -0.63
N ASP A 208 -35.69 14.93 -1.38
CA ASP A 208 -36.64 15.99 -1.59
C ASP A 208 -37.87 15.41 -2.34
N PRO A 209 -39.06 15.46 -1.77
CA PRO A 209 -40.26 14.88 -2.37
C PRO A 209 -40.73 15.60 -3.66
N GLU A 210 -40.34 16.84 -3.87
CA GLU A 210 -40.70 17.60 -5.07
C GLU A 210 -39.75 17.33 -6.24
N THR A 211 -38.44 17.25 -5.95
CA THR A 211 -37.41 17.10 -6.99
C THR A 211 -36.94 15.66 -7.17
N GLY A 212 -37.21 14.76 -6.21
CA GLY A 212 -36.70 13.40 -6.17
C GLY A 212 -35.20 13.30 -5.97
N GLN A 213 -34.54 14.41 -5.64
CA GLN A 213 -33.08 14.50 -5.48
C GLN A 213 -32.67 14.47 -4.00
N PRO A 214 -31.46 14.03 -3.68
CA PRO A 214 -30.94 14.12 -2.33
C PRO A 214 -30.88 15.57 -1.84
N THR A 215 -31.50 15.88 -0.71
CA THR A 215 -31.45 17.21 -0.07
C THR A 215 -30.03 17.56 0.38
N ASN A 216 -29.24 16.55 0.74
CA ASN A 216 -27.83 16.70 1.09
C ASN A 216 -26.94 15.79 0.22
N PRO A 217 -26.26 16.36 -0.80
CA PRO A 217 -25.41 15.58 -1.70
C PRO A 217 -24.16 14.98 -1.03
N LYS A 218 -23.88 15.34 0.23
CA LYS A 218 -22.79 14.73 1.01
C LYS A 218 -23.24 13.47 1.72
N ALA A 219 -24.54 13.28 1.94
CA ALA A 219 -25.08 12.07 2.55
C ALA A 219 -25.16 10.96 1.50
N MET A 220 -24.75 9.76 1.90
CA MET A 220 -24.84 8.56 1.07
C MET A 220 -26.14 7.83 1.38
N ASN A 221 -26.76 7.30 0.33
CA ASN A 221 -27.96 6.46 0.49
C ASN A 221 -27.56 5.08 1.02
N PRO A 222 -28.03 4.66 2.19
CA PRO A 222 -27.71 3.34 2.75
C PRO A 222 -28.33 2.17 1.98
N ALA A 223 -29.33 2.42 1.12
CA ALA A 223 -29.96 1.40 0.29
C ALA A 223 -29.20 1.08 -1.00
N ILE A 224 -28.13 1.83 -1.33
CA ILE A 224 -27.33 1.59 -2.52
C ILE A 224 -26.15 0.69 -2.17
N GLU A 225 -26.16 -0.49 -2.76
CA GLU A 225 -25.03 -1.44 -2.70
C GLU A 225 -23.84 -0.91 -3.49
N GLY A 226 -22.64 -1.08 -2.94
CA GLY A 226 -21.40 -0.81 -3.64
C GLY A 226 -21.04 -1.91 -4.64
N LEU A 227 -19.97 -1.67 -5.42
CA LEU A 227 -19.49 -2.65 -6.39
C LEU A 227 -19.04 -3.95 -5.70
N TYR A 228 -18.49 -3.86 -4.50
CA TYR A 228 -18.07 -5.01 -3.70
C TYR A 228 -19.24 -5.96 -3.40
N GLU A 229 -20.38 -5.43 -2.90
CA GLU A 229 -21.58 -6.22 -2.61
C GLU A 229 -22.16 -6.84 -3.89
N LYS A 230 -22.16 -6.08 -4.99
CA LYS A 230 -22.61 -6.60 -6.29
C LYS A 230 -21.74 -7.75 -6.79
N TYR A 231 -20.43 -7.66 -6.61
CA TYR A 231 -19.49 -8.73 -6.97
C TYR A 231 -19.74 -10.01 -6.17
N ILE A 232 -20.12 -9.90 -4.89
CA ILE A 232 -20.54 -11.05 -4.08
C ILE A 232 -21.85 -11.62 -4.62
N LYS A 233 -22.85 -10.79 -4.88
CA LYS A 233 -24.15 -11.22 -5.42
C LYS A 233 -24.02 -11.94 -6.75
N TRP A 234 -23.18 -11.41 -7.65
CA TRP A 234 -23.00 -11.98 -8.99
C TRP A 234 -22.01 -13.14 -9.02
N GLY A 235 -21.44 -13.53 -7.88
CA GLY A 235 -20.55 -14.69 -7.75
C GLY A 235 -19.11 -14.47 -8.20
N LEU A 236 -18.70 -13.20 -8.42
CA LEU A 236 -17.29 -12.89 -8.71
C LEU A 236 -16.43 -12.98 -7.44
N ILE A 237 -16.99 -12.66 -6.29
CA ILE A 237 -16.39 -12.87 -4.98
C ILE A 237 -17.15 -14.00 -4.28
N ASP A 238 -16.44 -15.08 -3.95
CA ASP A 238 -17.03 -16.21 -3.23
C ASP A 238 -17.44 -15.79 -1.81
N GLN A 239 -18.58 -16.29 -1.34
CA GLN A 239 -19.05 -16.08 0.03
C GLN A 239 -18.01 -16.53 1.07
N ALA A 240 -17.20 -17.54 0.76
CA ALA A 240 -16.15 -18.04 1.65
C ALA A 240 -15.00 -17.04 1.86
N GLU A 241 -14.76 -16.13 0.93
CA GLU A 241 -13.73 -15.09 1.07
C GLU A 241 -14.28 -13.70 1.40
N ALA A 242 -15.59 -13.48 1.22
CA ALA A 242 -16.21 -12.14 1.29
C ALA A 242 -15.95 -11.40 2.61
N ARG A 243 -15.85 -12.09 3.73
CA ARG A 243 -15.69 -11.46 5.05
C ARG A 243 -14.25 -11.50 5.59
N GLY A 244 -13.28 -11.91 4.77
CA GLY A 244 -11.88 -11.97 5.16
C GLY A 244 -11.50 -13.28 5.86
N GLY A 245 -10.48 -13.24 6.71
CA GLY A 245 -10.00 -14.42 7.43
C GLY A 245 -8.61 -14.23 8.01
N TRP A 246 -8.09 -15.26 8.69
CA TRP A 246 -6.75 -15.34 9.21
C TRP A 246 -5.88 -16.21 8.32
N HIS A 247 -4.73 -15.69 7.91
CA HIS A 247 -3.83 -16.28 6.92
C HIS A 247 -2.41 -16.36 7.49
N PRO A 248 -2.07 -17.42 8.22
CA PRO A 248 -0.68 -17.67 8.57
C PRO A 248 0.10 -18.00 7.30
N TYR A 249 1.35 -17.53 7.26
CA TYR A 249 2.21 -17.75 6.12
C TYR A 249 3.64 -18.11 6.54
N LEU A 250 4.32 -18.82 5.65
CA LEU A 250 5.75 -19.04 5.68
C LEU A 250 6.34 -18.48 4.40
N ARG A 251 7.52 -17.86 4.51
CA ARG A 251 8.25 -17.39 3.32
C ARG A 251 9.72 -17.73 3.41
N ALA A 252 10.34 -17.97 2.25
CA ALA A 252 11.76 -18.20 2.13
C ALA A 252 12.26 -17.67 0.78
N GLY A 253 13.50 -17.19 0.74
CA GLY A 253 14.07 -16.64 -0.47
C GLY A 253 15.51 -16.21 -0.34
N LEU A 254 15.95 -15.48 -1.37
CA LEU A 254 17.29 -14.95 -1.49
C LEU A 254 17.24 -13.45 -1.71
N THR A 255 18.23 -12.74 -1.17
CA THR A 255 18.42 -11.31 -1.37
C THR A 255 19.85 -11.04 -1.84
N TYR A 256 20.02 -10.20 -2.84
CA TYR A 256 21.29 -9.61 -3.27
C TYR A 256 21.24 -8.11 -3.01
N ASP A 257 22.22 -7.54 -2.29
CA ASP A 257 22.24 -6.11 -1.95
C ASP A 257 23.67 -5.56 -2.02
N SER A 258 24.02 -4.98 -3.16
CA SER A 258 25.29 -4.30 -3.42
C SER A 258 25.18 -2.77 -3.44
N ARG A 259 24.08 -2.22 -2.94
CA ARG A 259 23.88 -0.76 -2.91
C ARG A 259 24.91 -0.09 -2.01
N ASN A 260 25.42 1.06 -2.47
CA ASN A 260 26.34 1.86 -1.66
C ASN A 260 25.67 2.47 -0.41
N MET A 261 24.36 2.75 -0.46
CA MET A 261 23.56 3.23 0.68
C MET A 261 22.14 2.67 0.60
N ARG A 262 21.47 2.52 1.76
CA ARG A 262 20.10 1.98 1.82
C ARG A 262 19.04 3.04 1.61
N THR A 263 19.26 4.26 2.07
CA THR A 263 18.25 5.33 2.08
C THR A 263 18.20 6.12 0.78
N CYS A 264 19.35 6.53 0.27
CA CYS A 264 19.48 7.32 -0.96
C CYS A 264 20.54 6.70 -1.88
N PRO A 265 20.32 5.48 -2.38
CA PRO A 265 21.33 4.80 -3.18
C PRO A 265 21.62 5.56 -4.47
N THR A 266 22.91 5.71 -4.80
CA THR A 266 23.37 6.33 -6.04
C THR A 266 23.94 5.31 -7.02
N LYS A 267 24.32 4.12 -6.52
CA LYS A 267 24.82 3.01 -7.33
C LYS A 267 24.58 1.66 -6.65
N GLY A 268 24.56 0.61 -7.46
CA GLY A 268 24.42 -0.77 -7.01
C GLY A 268 23.06 -1.36 -7.28
N ILE A 269 22.89 -2.60 -6.92
CA ILE A 269 21.72 -3.42 -7.18
C ILE A 269 21.15 -3.91 -5.85
N TYR A 270 19.83 -3.93 -5.76
CA TYR A 270 19.09 -4.69 -4.79
C TYR A 270 18.13 -5.63 -5.52
N ALA A 271 18.19 -6.91 -5.22
CA ALA A 271 17.25 -7.89 -5.75
C ALA A 271 16.81 -8.82 -4.63
N ASP A 272 15.52 -9.10 -4.55
CA ASP A 272 14.96 -10.15 -3.71
C ASP A 272 14.01 -11.04 -4.50
N ALA A 273 14.12 -12.33 -4.28
CA ALA A 273 13.24 -13.33 -4.86
C ALA A 273 12.84 -14.30 -3.75
N PHE A 274 11.54 -14.50 -3.57
CA PHE A 274 11.05 -15.36 -2.50
C PHE A 274 9.70 -15.98 -2.82
N PHE A 275 9.44 -17.09 -2.14
CA PHE A 275 8.15 -17.77 -2.13
C PHE A 275 7.45 -17.52 -0.81
N THR A 276 6.14 -17.34 -0.87
CA THR A 276 5.27 -17.25 0.30
C THR A 276 4.17 -18.29 0.18
N TYR A 277 4.18 -19.27 1.06
CA TYR A 277 3.06 -20.19 1.24
C TYR A 277 2.12 -19.62 2.29
N THR A 278 0.87 -19.45 1.93
CA THR A 278 -0.17 -18.93 2.80
C THR A 278 -1.24 -20.00 2.98
N ALA A 279 -1.57 -20.30 4.23
CA ALA A 279 -2.68 -21.15 4.59
C ALA A 279 -3.88 -20.30 5.01
N ALA A 280 -5.10 -20.82 4.81
CA ALA A 280 -6.31 -20.20 5.33
C ALA A 280 -6.79 -20.97 6.56
N PHE A 281 -7.06 -20.26 7.64
CA PHE A 281 -7.63 -20.82 8.87
C PHE A 281 -9.09 -20.39 9.05
N ASN A 282 -9.89 -21.33 9.49
CA ASN A 282 -11.31 -21.16 9.79
C ASN A 282 -11.52 -20.38 11.09
N ALA A 283 -11.27 -19.10 11.12
CA ALA A 283 -11.56 -18.31 12.32
C ALA A 283 -11.77 -16.84 12.02
N ALA A 284 -12.66 -16.52 11.09
CA ALA A 284 -13.14 -15.16 10.96
C ALA A 284 -14.48 -15.04 11.67
N TYR A 285 -14.49 -14.45 12.86
CA TYR A 285 -15.68 -13.85 13.49
C TYR A 285 -17.01 -14.66 13.41
N GLY A 286 -16.93 -15.97 13.59
CA GLY A 286 -18.12 -16.84 13.64
C GLY A 286 -18.76 -17.21 12.30
N GLN A 287 -18.11 -16.91 11.17
CA GLN A 287 -18.56 -17.29 9.84
C GLN A 287 -17.62 -18.33 9.20
N GLN A 288 -18.12 -19.07 8.20
CA GLN A 288 -17.30 -20.03 7.44
C GLN A 288 -16.13 -19.28 6.79
N ALA A 289 -14.95 -19.65 7.15
CA ALA A 289 -13.74 -19.04 6.61
C ALA A 289 -13.45 -19.55 5.21
N ALA A 290 -12.51 -18.90 4.56
CA ALA A 290 -11.97 -19.23 3.26
C ALA A 290 -11.30 -20.62 3.22
N ALA A 291 -12.04 -21.67 3.56
CA ALA A 291 -11.58 -23.06 3.45
C ALA A 291 -11.25 -23.33 1.97
N GLY A 292 -10.03 -23.78 1.71
CA GLY A 292 -9.54 -24.02 0.35
C GLY A 292 -8.75 -22.89 -0.30
N TYR A 293 -8.61 -21.73 0.36
CA TYR A 293 -7.80 -20.60 -0.12
C TYR A 293 -6.33 -20.69 0.33
N ASN A 294 -5.75 -21.89 0.24
CA ASN A 294 -4.31 -22.05 0.41
C ASN A 294 -3.61 -21.72 -0.92
N HIS A 295 -2.52 -20.96 -0.87
CA HIS A 295 -1.82 -20.59 -2.09
C HIS A 295 -0.32 -20.45 -1.87
N LEU A 296 0.41 -20.63 -2.95
CA LEU A 296 1.84 -20.38 -3.04
C LEU A 296 2.08 -19.22 -4.01
N GLN A 297 2.68 -18.14 -3.52
CA GLN A 297 2.96 -16.94 -4.30
C GLN A 297 4.47 -16.79 -4.50
N PHE A 298 4.87 -16.43 -5.71
CA PHE A 298 6.21 -15.99 -6.05
C PHE A 298 6.26 -14.47 -6.09
N ASN A 299 7.30 -13.92 -5.48
CA ASN A 299 7.55 -12.47 -5.45
C ASN A 299 8.99 -12.20 -5.89
N PHE A 300 9.15 -11.23 -6.76
CA PHE A 300 10.45 -10.74 -7.22
C PHE A 300 10.45 -9.22 -7.22
N ASN A 301 11.54 -8.63 -6.72
CA ASN A 301 11.72 -7.19 -6.72
C ASN A 301 13.19 -6.90 -7.03
N PHE A 302 13.41 -6.11 -8.05
CA PHE A 302 14.73 -5.72 -8.53
C PHE A 302 14.82 -4.20 -8.57
N ARG A 303 15.91 -3.66 -8.05
CA ARG A 303 16.19 -2.22 -8.08
C ARG A 303 17.65 -2.01 -8.53
N HIS A 304 17.85 -1.13 -9.47
CA HIS A 304 19.19 -0.78 -9.93
C HIS A 304 19.36 0.73 -9.94
N TYR A 305 20.52 1.16 -9.50
CA TYR A 305 20.90 2.55 -9.37
C TYR A 305 22.22 2.76 -10.12
N VAL A 306 22.20 3.64 -11.11
CA VAL A 306 23.33 3.96 -11.95
C VAL A 306 23.66 5.43 -11.83
N SER A 307 24.82 5.76 -11.28
CA SER A 307 25.31 7.14 -11.25
C SER A 307 25.78 7.53 -12.67
N LEU A 308 25.02 8.40 -13.32
CA LEU A 308 25.35 8.90 -14.66
C LEU A 308 26.35 10.05 -14.61
N TYR A 309 26.28 10.87 -13.56
CA TYR A 309 27.18 12.02 -13.41
C TYR A 309 27.45 12.33 -11.93
N GLN A 310 28.65 12.00 -11.45
CA GLN A 310 29.22 12.40 -10.14
C GLN A 310 28.23 12.33 -8.95
N ASP A 311 27.42 11.28 -8.87
CA ASP A 311 26.34 11.12 -7.89
C ASP A 311 25.33 12.29 -7.84
N ARG A 312 25.31 13.13 -8.89
CA ARG A 312 24.32 14.20 -9.06
C ARG A 312 23.17 13.82 -9.97
N VAL A 313 23.43 12.95 -10.95
CA VAL A 313 22.39 12.42 -11.85
C VAL A 313 22.41 10.92 -11.73
N ILE A 314 21.36 10.35 -11.22
CA ILE A 314 21.20 8.93 -10.96
C ILE A 314 20.02 8.41 -11.77
N PHE A 315 20.27 7.42 -12.62
CA PHE A 315 19.22 6.64 -13.24
C PHE A 315 18.86 5.49 -12.30
N ALA A 316 17.60 5.46 -11.84
CA ALA A 316 17.11 4.47 -10.92
C ALA A 316 15.88 3.78 -11.52
N TYR A 317 15.83 2.46 -11.44
CA TYR A 317 14.62 1.73 -11.84
C TYR A 317 14.35 0.54 -10.93
N ARG A 318 13.07 0.23 -10.81
CA ARG A 318 12.54 -0.92 -10.07
C ARG A 318 11.69 -1.78 -11.01
N LEU A 319 11.85 -3.09 -10.90
CA LEU A 319 10.99 -4.08 -11.52
C LEU A 319 10.41 -4.95 -10.41
N GLY A 320 9.13 -5.23 -10.44
CA GLY A 320 8.47 -6.10 -9.48
C GLY A 320 7.54 -7.08 -10.16
N VAL A 321 7.46 -8.28 -9.59
CA VAL A 321 6.54 -9.35 -10.02
C VAL A 321 5.92 -9.97 -8.78
N GLN A 322 4.63 -10.19 -8.80
CA GLN A 322 3.91 -10.95 -7.79
C GLN A 322 2.90 -11.85 -8.50
N ASN A 323 3.12 -13.16 -8.44
CA ASN A 323 2.30 -14.13 -9.13
C ASN A 323 1.87 -15.25 -8.18
N ASN A 324 0.64 -15.66 -8.28
CA ASN A 324 0.12 -16.85 -7.63
C ASN A 324 0.48 -18.07 -8.47
N ILE A 325 1.35 -18.98 -7.96
CA ILE A 325 1.85 -20.13 -8.73
C ILE A 325 1.13 -21.44 -8.42
N ALA A 326 0.44 -21.52 -7.28
CA ALA A 326 -0.37 -22.68 -6.94
C ALA A 326 -1.44 -22.32 -5.93
N GLY A 327 -2.58 -23.00 -6.01
CA GLY A 327 -3.72 -22.80 -5.12
C GLY A 327 -4.55 -21.56 -5.46
N LYS A 328 -5.50 -21.23 -4.60
CA LYS A 328 -6.42 -20.10 -4.76
C LYS A 328 -6.11 -19.03 -3.70
N SER A 329 -5.81 -17.82 -4.13
CA SER A 329 -5.61 -16.66 -3.26
C SER A 329 -6.91 -15.89 -3.12
N PRO A 330 -7.32 -15.47 -1.90
CA PRO A 330 -8.48 -14.58 -1.74
C PRO A 330 -8.20 -13.23 -2.42
N PHE A 331 -9.24 -12.59 -2.95
CA PHE A 331 -9.10 -11.33 -3.70
C PHE A 331 -8.39 -10.23 -2.90
N TYR A 332 -8.66 -10.13 -1.61
CA TYR A 332 -8.07 -9.10 -0.74
C TYR A 332 -6.58 -9.31 -0.46
N MET A 333 -6.06 -10.54 -0.59
CA MET A 333 -4.62 -10.81 -0.49
C MET A 333 -3.85 -10.25 -1.69
N ASN A 334 -4.47 -10.24 -2.87
CA ASN A 334 -3.86 -9.72 -4.08
C ASN A 334 -3.87 -8.18 -4.15
N SER A 335 -4.60 -7.52 -3.25
CA SER A 335 -4.51 -6.09 -3.02
C SER A 335 -3.38 -5.70 -2.03
N TYR A 336 -2.38 -6.55 -1.86
CA TYR A 336 -1.26 -6.36 -0.95
C TYR A 336 0.05 -6.76 -1.63
N LEU A 337 0.98 -5.81 -1.75
CA LEU A 337 2.31 -6.09 -2.27
C LEU A 337 3.20 -6.71 -1.19
N ASN A 338 3.55 -7.96 -1.38
CA ASN A 338 4.48 -8.64 -0.48
C ASN A 338 5.89 -8.08 -0.62
N THR A 339 6.54 -7.86 0.51
CA THR A 339 7.95 -7.46 0.58
C THR A 339 8.62 -8.14 1.74
N ILE A 340 9.94 -8.30 1.67
CA ILE A 340 10.76 -8.83 2.75
C ILE A 340 11.41 -7.67 3.51
N PHE A 341 11.63 -7.84 4.81
CA PHE A 341 12.29 -6.89 5.70
C PHE A 341 11.77 -5.47 5.57
N ILE A 342 10.54 -5.30 5.89
CA ILE A 342 9.81 -4.08 5.72
C ILE A 342 10.17 -3.10 6.83
N GLN A 343 11.06 -2.18 6.55
CA GLN A 343 11.29 -1.02 7.42
C GLN A 343 10.25 0.08 7.19
N ARG A 344 9.62 0.08 6.03
CA ARG A 344 8.54 1.00 5.68
C ARG A 344 7.36 0.20 5.25
N VAL A 345 6.27 0.61 5.73
CA VAL A 345 5.06 -0.05 5.36
C VAL A 345 4.70 0.19 3.96
N MET A 346 4.19 -0.79 3.41
CA MET A 346 3.36 -0.70 2.31
C MET A 346 2.08 -1.19 2.74
N TYR A 347 0.94 -1.01 2.36
CA TYR A 347 0.77 -1.70 1.32
C TYR A 347 -0.61 -1.80 0.82
N GLU A 348 -0.61 -1.46 -0.34
CA GLU A 348 -1.72 -1.42 -1.23
C GLU A 348 -1.36 -2.30 -2.39
N GLY A 349 -2.34 -2.73 -3.16
CA GLY A 349 -2.14 -3.43 -4.40
C GLY A 349 -1.49 -2.56 -5.47
N LEU A 350 -1.66 -2.90 -6.70
CA LEU A 350 -1.09 -2.16 -7.80
C LEU A 350 -1.96 -0.93 -8.13
N GLY A 351 -1.34 0.25 -8.11
CA GLY A 351 -1.96 1.58 -8.16
C GLY A 351 -1.77 2.34 -6.84
N GLY A 352 -1.67 3.67 -6.90
CA GLY A 352 -1.47 4.55 -5.74
C GLY A 352 -0.03 4.97 -5.50
N ALA A 353 0.18 5.74 -4.43
CA ALA A 353 1.42 6.45 -4.13
C ALA A 353 2.66 5.55 -3.97
N ASN A 354 2.50 4.28 -3.65
CA ASN A 354 3.60 3.38 -3.31
C ASN A 354 3.94 2.34 -4.38
N SER A 355 3.13 2.27 -5.44
CA SER A 355 3.36 1.35 -6.56
C SER A 355 3.36 2.07 -7.91
N LEU A 356 2.23 2.58 -8.40
CA LEU A 356 2.08 3.29 -9.67
C LEU A 356 1.44 4.66 -9.40
N ARG A 357 2.27 5.69 -9.27
CA ARG A 357 1.82 7.05 -8.96
C ARG A 357 0.99 7.62 -10.11
N GLY A 358 -0.11 8.27 -9.80
CA GLY A 358 -1.05 8.80 -10.80
C GLY A 358 -2.20 7.86 -11.14
N ILE A 359 -2.01 6.56 -11.04
CA ILE A 359 -3.06 5.53 -11.14
C ILE A 359 -3.78 5.45 -9.80
N MET A 360 -5.10 5.28 -9.81
CA MET A 360 -5.89 5.17 -8.57
C MET A 360 -5.42 3.99 -7.71
N ARG A 361 -5.46 4.16 -6.41
CA ARG A 361 -5.11 3.13 -5.43
C ARG A 361 -5.92 1.86 -5.65
N ASN A 362 -5.27 0.68 -5.71
CA ASN A 362 -5.88 -0.63 -5.97
C ASN A 362 -6.66 -0.70 -7.30
N ARG A 363 -6.33 0.12 -8.30
CA ARG A 363 -7.01 0.09 -9.61
C ARG A 363 -6.81 -1.23 -10.34
N ILE A 364 -5.66 -1.87 -10.11
CA ILE A 364 -5.27 -3.11 -10.77
C ILE A 364 -5.31 -4.22 -9.72
N LEU A 365 -6.33 -5.07 -9.82
CA LEU A 365 -6.53 -6.21 -8.94
C LEU A 365 -6.66 -7.47 -9.78
N ALA A 366 -5.69 -8.38 -9.64
CA ALA A 366 -5.58 -9.62 -10.40
C ALA A 366 -4.83 -10.68 -9.58
N ASN A 367 -4.84 -11.95 -10.03
CA ASN A 367 -4.09 -13.03 -9.38
C ASN A 367 -2.58 -12.85 -9.47
N GLY A 368 -2.11 -12.14 -10.49
CA GLY A 368 -0.70 -11.81 -10.63
C GLY A 368 -0.48 -10.59 -11.51
N PHE A 369 0.61 -9.90 -11.25
CA PHE A 369 0.99 -8.68 -11.96
C PHE A 369 2.51 -8.47 -11.95
N ALA A 370 2.97 -7.69 -12.91
CA ALA A 370 4.31 -7.13 -12.97
C ALA A 370 4.24 -5.61 -13.05
N TYR A 371 5.26 -4.93 -12.52
CA TYR A 371 5.32 -3.47 -12.55
C TYR A 371 6.75 -2.96 -12.67
N ALA A 372 6.89 -1.77 -13.22
CA ALA A 372 8.15 -1.06 -13.34
C ALA A 372 8.00 0.40 -12.91
N ASN A 373 9.04 0.93 -12.27
CA ASN A 373 9.17 2.35 -11.97
C ASN A 373 10.53 2.82 -12.44
N ILE A 374 10.58 3.90 -13.17
CA ILE A 374 11.81 4.49 -13.71
C ILE A 374 11.90 5.92 -13.21
N GLU A 375 13.04 6.33 -12.65
CA GLU A 375 13.28 7.69 -12.17
C GLU A 375 14.64 8.19 -12.64
N LEU A 376 14.68 9.42 -13.14
CA LEU A 376 15.94 10.14 -13.33
C LEU A 376 16.10 11.13 -12.16
N ARG A 377 16.84 10.70 -11.13
CA ARG A 377 17.04 11.50 -9.91
C ARG A 377 18.17 12.49 -10.12
N THR A 378 17.90 13.78 -9.93
CA THR A 378 18.91 14.83 -10.04
C THR A 378 19.07 15.57 -8.72
N LYS A 379 20.29 15.91 -8.35
CA LYS A 379 20.60 16.82 -7.23
C LYS A 379 20.93 18.21 -7.82
N VAL A 380 19.89 19.03 -7.96
CA VAL A 380 19.97 20.33 -8.64
C VAL A 380 20.77 21.35 -7.84
N ALA A 381 20.49 21.43 -6.53
CA ALA A 381 21.18 22.33 -5.61
C ALA A 381 21.62 21.59 -4.36
N LYS A 382 22.83 21.94 -3.89
CA LYS A 382 23.37 21.49 -2.59
C LYS A 382 23.73 22.71 -1.76
N PHE A 383 23.38 22.71 -0.49
CA PHE A 383 23.68 23.80 0.43
C PHE A 383 23.73 23.30 1.88
N ASP A 384 24.38 24.05 2.72
CA ASP A 384 24.53 23.73 4.14
C ASP A 384 23.78 24.76 5.00
N ILE A 385 23.11 24.27 6.04
CA ILE A 385 22.50 25.10 7.07
C ILE A 385 23.06 24.62 8.41
N GLY A 386 23.95 25.41 9.00
CA GLY A 386 24.71 25.01 10.18
C GLY A 386 25.58 23.78 9.89
N SER A 387 25.37 22.72 10.65
CA SER A 387 26.07 21.44 10.50
C SER A 387 25.29 20.40 9.65
N GLN A 388 24.23 20.83 8.99
CA GLN A 388 23.36 19.92 8.20
C GLN A 388 23.54 20.18 6.72
N HIS A 389 23.71 19.09 5.97
CA HIS A 389 23.84 19.11 4.52
C HIS A 389 22.49 18.87 3.85
N PHE A 390 22.09 19.78 2.97
CA PHE A 390 20.84 19.68 2.22
C PHE A 390 21.10 19.55 0.73
N TYR A 391 20.18 18.87 0.06
CA TYR A 391 20.03 19.02 -1.39
C TYR A 391 18.58 19.14 -1.81
N ILE A 392 18.36 19.88 -2.90
CA ILE A 392 17.11 19.89 -3.64
C ILE A 392 17.32 19.07 -4.90
N GLY A 393 16.43 18.12 -5.16
CA GLY A 393 16.46 17.27 -6.34
C GLY A 393 15.14 17.30 -7.11
N LEU A 394 15.24 17.05 -8.40
CA LEU A 394 14.12 16.77 -9.27
C LEU A 394 14.21 15.32 -9.74
N ALA A 395 13.07 14.66 -9.86
CA ALA A 395 12.98 13.28 -10.28
C ALA A 395 11.79 13.10 -11.24
N PRO A 396 11.94 13.38 -12.55
CA PRO A 396 10.98 12.91 -13.52
C PRO A 396 10.91 11.38 -13.48
N PHE A 397 9.70 10.85 -13.65
CA PHE A 397 9.47 9.41 -13.53
C PHE A 397 8.40 8.90 -14.50
N PHE A 398 8.48 7.60 -14.72
CA PHE A 398 7.51 6.83 -15.47
C PHE A 398 7.22 5.53 -14.72
N ASP A 399 5.95 5.23 -14.51
CA ASP A 399 5.46 4.05 -13.81
C ASP A 399 4.59 3.22 -14.76
N LEU A 400 4.79 1.90 -14.74
CA LEU A 400 4.14 0.91 -15.63
C LEU A 400 3.68 -0.29 -14.82
N GLY A 401 2.46 -0.77 -15.06
CA GLY A 401 1.93 -2.02 -14.51
C GLY A 401 1.22 -2.84 -15.57
N VAL A 402 1.33 -4.16 -15.46
CA VAL A 402 0.64 -5.11 -16.34
C VAL A 402 0.12 -6.29 -15.52
N ILE A 403 -1.03 -6.82 -15.92
CA ILE A 403 -1.57 -8.06 -15.37
C ILE A 403 -0.84 -9.23 -16.04
N THR A 404 -0.35 -10.17 -15.24
CA THR A 404 0.30 -11.39 -15.71
C THR A 404 -0.60 -12.62 -15.54
N GLN A 405 -1.50 -12.56 -14.55
CA GLN A 405 -2.47 -13.62 -14.26
C GLN A 405 -3.81 -12.96 -13.89
N PRO A 406 -4.78 -12.92 -14.79
CA PRO A 406 -6.12 -12.41 -14.50
C PRO A 406 -6.89 -13.35 -13.56
N TYR A 407 -7.96 -12.85 -12.97
CA TYR A 407 -9.02 -13.70 -12.42
C TYR A 407 -9.83 -14.31 -13.55
N GLU A 408 -10.15 -15.58 -13.40
CA GLU A 408 -11.12 -16.24 -14.27
C GLU A 408 -12.54 -15.78 -13.86
N LEU A 409 -13.30 -15.28 -14.81
CA LEU A 409 -14.67 -14.82 -14.60
C LEU A 409 -15.64 -15.84 -15.19
N ASP A 410 -16.53 -16.39 -14.38
CA ASP A 410 -17.66 -17.20 -14.84
C ASP A 410 -18.74 -16.29 -15.44
N GLU A 411 -18.59 -15.96 -16.70
CA GLU A 411 -19.42 -15.02 -17.41
C GLU A 411 -20.90 -15.43 -17.44
N ALA A 412 -21.18 -16.72 -17.57
CA ALA A 412 -22.55 -17.24 -17.61
C ALA A 412 -23.26 -16.95 -16.26
N THR A 413 -22.59 -17.31 -15.16
CA THR A 413 -23.10 -17.03 -13.81
C THR A 413 -23.25 -15.53 -13.55
N ILE A 414 -22.30 -14.71 -14.01
CA ILE A 414 -22.35 -13.26 -13.86
C ILE A 414 -23.56 -12.67 -14.58
N LYS A 415 -23.79 -13.04 -15.84
CA LYS A 415 -24.92 -12.57 -16.65
C LYS A 415 -26.27 -12.96 -16.04
N ASP A 416 -26.40 -14.19 -15.60
CA ASP A 416 -27.64 -14.69 -15.00
C ASP A 416 -27.96 -13.95 -13.71
N LYS A 417 -27.03 -13.87 -12.79
CA LYS A 417 -27.23 -13.19 -11.51
C LYS A 417 -27.35 -11.68 -11.64
N HIS A 418 -26.63 -11.05 -12.57
CA HIS A 418 -26.80 -9.64 -12.88
C HIS A 418 -28.20 -9.36 -13.43
N THR A 419 -28.72 -10.21 -14.31
CA THR A 419 -30.08 -10.09 -14.87
C THR A 419 -31.13 -10.22 -13.78
N GLU A 420 -30.96 -11.16 -12.86
CA GLU A 420 -31.80 -11.32 -11.68
C GLU A 420 -31.76 -10.06 -10.80
N ASP A 421 -30.57 -9.52 -10.50
CA ASP A 421 -30.40 -8.32 -9.71
C ASP A 421 -31.00 -7.08 -10.40
N LEU A 422 -30.84 -6.95 -11.71
CA LEU A 422 -31.44 -5.87 -12.51
C LEU A 422 -32.97 -5.91 -12.47
N ASN A 423 -33.56 -7.10 -12.56
CA ASN A 423 -35.01 -7.27 -12.47
C ASN A 423 -35.56 -6.97 -11.08
N ASN A 424 -34.86 -7.36 -10.02
CA ASN A 424 -35.25 -7.16 -8.65
C ASN A 424 -34.98 -5.73 -8.14
N ASN A 425 -33.94 -5.08 -8.63
CA ASN A 425 -33.46 -3.76 -8.19
C ASN A 425 -33.17 -2.81 -9.36
N PRO A 426 -34.13 -2.56 -10.29
CA PRO A 426 -33.86 -1.79 -11.51
C PRO A 426 -33.43 -0.33 -11.26
N LYS A 427 -33.73 0.19 -10.08
CA LYS A 427 -33.33 1.55 -9.68
C LYS A 427 -31.84 1.66 -9.34
N TYR A 428 -31.22 0.58 -8.82
CA TYR A 428 -29.88 0.59 -8.26
C TYR A 428 -28.91 -0.36 -8.97
N THR A 429 -29.38 -1.11 -9.95
CA THR A 429 -28.55 -1.98 -10.79
C THR A 429 -28.54 -1.43 -12.21
N LEU A 430 -27.36 -1.08 -12.69
CA LEU A 430 -27.18 -0.56 -14.04
C LEU A 430 -26.98 -1.71 -15.05
N PRO A 431 -27.13 -1.46 -16.34
CA PRO A 431 -26.78 -2.44 -17.39
C PRO A 431 -25.32 -2.93 -17.26
N LEU A 432 -25.07 -4.15 -17.72
CA LEU A 432 -23.76 -4.83 -17.55
C LEU A 432 -22.59 -4.06 -18.18
N ASP A 433 -22.85 -3.33 -19.27
CA ASP A 433 -21.90 -2.45 -19.96
C ASP A 433 -21.46 -1.22 -19.12
N LYS A 434 -22.02 -1.02 -17.94
CA LYS A 434 -21.57 0.01 -16.99
C LYS A 434 -20.55 -0.54 -15.97
N TYR A 435 -20.38 -1.85 -15.93
CA TYR A 435 -19.50 -2.54 -15.00
C TYR A 435 -18.32 -3.22 -15.70
N PHE A 436 -18.56 -3.75 -16.90
CA PHE A 436 -17.56 -4.48 -17.70
C PHE A 436 -17.49 -3.95 -19.13
N VAL A 437 -16.31 -4.01 -19.71
CA VAL A 437 -16.14 -3.82 -21.14
C VAL A 437 -16.72 -5.05 -21.84
N LEU A 438 -17.60 -4.82 -22.79
CA LEU A 438 -18.26 -5.90 -23.55
C LEU A 438 -17.78 -5.90 -25.00
N ASP A 439 -17.64 -7.10 -25.57
CA ASP A 439 -17.38 -7.29 -27.00
C ASP A 439 -18.63 -7.04 -27.86
N GLU A 440 -18.50 -7.17 -29.19
CA GLU A 440 -19.60 -6.99 -30.14
C GLU A 440 -20.76 -7.97 -29.96
N ASN A 441 -20.51 -9.11 -29.31
CA ASN A 441 -21.50 -10.13 -28.99
C ASN A 441 -22.15 -9.94 -27.61
N GLY A 442 -21.74 -8.90 -26.87
CA GLY A 442 -22.20 -8.63 -25.50
C GLY A 442 -21.55 -9.54 -24.45
N ASN A 443 -20.39 -10.16 -24.74
CA ASN A 443 -19.62 -10.91 -23.76
C ASN A 443 -18.59 -9.99 -23.08
N ILE A 444 -18.12 -10.38 -21.89
CA ILE A 444 -17.10 -9.64 -21.16
C ILE A 444 -15.77 -9.73 -21.93
N ASP A 445 -15.29 -8.61 -22.42
CA ASP A 445 -14.12 -8.54 -23.28
C ASP A 445 -12.82 -8.90 -22.52
N GLN A 446 -12.04 -9.82 -23.10
CA GLN A 446 -10.75 -10.26 -22.58
C GLN A 446 -9.57 -9.54 -23.26
N SER A 447 -9.80 -8.80 -24.34
CA SER A 447 -8.73 -8.27 -25.21
C SER A 447 -7.83 -7.24 -24.49
N GLU A 448 -8.39 -6.48 -23.55
CA GLU A 448 -7.67 -5.38 -22.86
C GLU A 448 -7.09 -5.77 -21.49
N VAL A 449 -7.28 -7.02 -21.04
CA VAL A 449 -6.81 -7.47 -19.71
C VAL A 449 -5.31 -7.29 -19.52
N TYR A 450 -4.53 -7.56 -20.57
CA TYR A 450 -3.06 -7.49 -20.52
C TYR A 450 -2.50 -6.14 -20.98
N MET A 451 -3.35 -5.15 -21.26
CA MET A 451 -2.88 -3.83 -21.66
C MET A 451 -2.15 -3.12 -20.51
N PRO A 452 -1.06 -2.39 -20.84
CA PRO A 452 -0.27 -1.73 -19.81
C PRO A 452 -1.00 -0.52 -19.21
N HIS A 453 -0.97 -0.44 -17.89
CA HIS A 453 -1.38 0.71 -17.11
C HIS A 453 -0.17 1.62 -16.92
N MET A 454 -0.24 2.85 -17.38
CA MET A 454 0.93 3.75 -17.45
C MET A 454 0.65 5.10 -16.80
N ALA A 455 1.68 5.62 -16.15
CA ALA A 455 1.65 6.96 -15.58
C ALA A 455 3.01 7.65 -15.68
N ALA A 456 3.00 8.96 -15.69
CA ALA A 456 4.20 9.78 -15.70
C ALA A 456 4.07 10.95 -14.71
N GLY A 457 5.21 11.51 -14.30
CA GLY A 457 5.20 12.60 -13.36
C GLY A 457 6.55 13.19 -13.05
N LEU A 458 6.55 14.10 -12.07
CA LEU A 458 7.73 14.81 -11.60
C LEU A 458 7.73 14.85 -10.06
N GLY A 459 8.84 14.43 -9.46
CA GLY A 459 9.09 14.51 -8.04
C GLY A 459 10.02 15.67 -7.67
N LEU A 460 9.64 16.47 -6.68
CA LEU A 460 10.53 17.37 -5.96
C LEU A 460 11.01 16.67 -4.69
N LYS A 461 12.32 16.64 -4.48
CA LYS A 461 12.96 15.98 -3.33
C LYS A 461 13.78 17.00 -2.55
N ILE A 462 13.57 17.05 -1.24
CA ILE A 462 14.39 17.84 -0.32
C ILE A 462 14.99 16.85 0.66
N ALA A 463 16.31 16.69 0.63
CA ALA A 463 17.00 15.75 1.50
C ALA A 463 17.90 16.47 2.49
N MET A 464 17.94 15.97 3.72
CA MET A 464 18.83 16.39 4.78
C MET A 464 19.74 15.22 5.15
N ASN A 465 21.06 15.41 5.07
CA ASN A 465 22.11 14.43 5.38
C ASN A 465 21.94 13.08 4.64
N GLU A 466 21.28 13.09 3.48
CA GLU A 466 20.96 11.91 2.67
C GLU A 466 20.14 10.81 3.39
N ASN A 467 19.79 11.02 4.65
CA ASN A 467 19.02 10.09 5.48
C ASN A 467 17.55 10.46 5.61
N PHE A 468 17.24 11.72 5.52
CA PHE A 468 15.89 12.25 5.62
C PHE A 468 15.52 12.90 4.29
N VAL A 469 14.55 12.34 3.60
CA VAL A 469 14.08 12.86 2.30
C VAL A 469 12.59 13.20 2.42
N PHE A 470 12.26 14.43 2.13
CA PHE A 470 10.90 14.89 1.94
C PHE A 470 10.58 14.92 0.45
N SER A 471 9.51 14.29 0.04
CA SER A 471 9.09 14.14 -1.35
C SER A 471 7.75 14.78 -1.60
N VAL A 472 7.66 15.55 -2.68
CA VAL A 472 6.40 15.99 -3.29
C VAL A 472 6.37 15.47 -4.71
N ASP A 473 5.52 14.50 -4.98
CA ASP A 473 5.37 13.91 -6.31
C ASP A 473 4.06 14.41 -6.94
N TRP A 474 4.14 14.92 -8.16
CA TRP A 474 3.02 15.17 -9.05
C TRP A 474 2.99 14.08 -10.11
N ALA A 475 1.83 13.49 -10.33
CA ALA A 475 1.67 12.38 -11.26
C ALA A 475 0.34 12.43 -12.00
N MET A 476 0.33 11.88 -13.20
CA MET A 476 -0.86 11.69 -14.03
C MET A 476 -0.87 10.30 -14.65
N ALA A 477 -2.03 9.64 -14.66
CA ALA A 477 -2.24 8.46 -15.49
C ALA A 477 -2.29 8.88 -16.97
N LEU A 478 -1.71 8.04 -17.84
CA LEU A 478 -1.75 8.28 -19.29
C LEU A 478 -3.09 7.85 -19.90
N ASP A 479 -3.81 6.95 -19.22
CA ASP A 479 -5.16 6.55 -19.58
C ASP A 479 -6.17 7.05 -18.53
N LYS A 480 -7.25 7.70 -19.00
CA LYS A 480 -8.31 8.23 -18.15
C LYS A 480 -9.10 7.15 -17.39
N ARG A 481 -9.08 5.91 -17.89
CA ARG A 481 -9.68 4.75 -17.23
C ARG A 481 -8.97 4.40 -15.92
N ASP A 482 -7.69 4.76 -15.79
CA ASP A 482 -6.90 4.58 -14.56
C ASP A 482 -7.05 5.74 -13.58
N ASN A 483 -7.22 6.93 -14.09
CA ASN A 483 -7.54 8.12 -13.30
C ASN A 483 -7.92 9.28 -14.22
N ALA A 484 -9.12 9.79 -14.06
CA ALA A 484 -9.60 10.92 -14.86
C ALA A 484 -8.98 12.27 -14.42
N LYS A 485 -8.30 12.35 -13.28
CA LYS A 485 -7.63 13.56 -12.84
C LYS A 485 -6.29 13.71 -13.55
N TRP A 486 -6.04 14.89 -14.10
CA TRP A 486 -4.77 15.23 -14.74
C TRP A 486 -3.62 15.48 -13.74
N ALA A 487 -3.93 15.68 -12.44
CA ALA A 487 -2.96 15.98 -11.40
C ALA A 487 -3.30 15.24 -10.10
N ASN A 488 -2.39 14.39 -9.68
CA ASN A 488 -2.41 13.70 -8.39
C ASN A 488 -1.13 14.08 -7.65
N PHE A 489 -1.28 14.53 -6.39
CA PHE A 489 -0.17 14.94 -5.56
C PHE A 489 0.01 13.94 -4.42
N TYR A 490 1.27 13.66 -4.11
CA TYR A 490 1.67 12.80 -3.01
C TYR A 490 2.78 13.50 -2.22
N ILE A 491 2.58 13.65 -0.92
CA ILE A 491 3.58 14.19 0.01
C ILE A 491 3.96 13.09 0.97
N LYS A 492 5.22 12.68 0.95
CA LYS A 492 5.70 11.54 1.73
C LYS A 492 7.17 11.66 2.11
N MET A 493 7.60 10.82 3.02
CA MET A 493 9.01 10.67 3.36
C MET A 493 9.68 9.59 2.51
N GLY A 494 10.89 9.89 2.00
CA GLY A 494 11.72 9.01 1.20
C GLY A 494 11.45 9.04 -0.29
N TYR A 495 12.30 8.32 -1.02
CA TYR A 495 12.05 7.94 -2.41
C TYR A 495 11.00 6.83 -2.48
N LEU A 496 10.48 6.56 -3.68
CA LEU A 496 9.54 5.46 -3.89
C LEU A 496 10.23 4.09 -3.63
N PHE A 497 11.50 3.97 -4.03
CA PHE A 497 12.29 2.74 -3.90
C PHE A 497 13.79 3.04 -3.73
#